data_2dfb8bc0031ab3695fa53776abee57e9
#
_entry.id   2dfb8bc0031ab3695fa53776abee57e9
#
_cell.length_a   1.000
_cell.length_b   1.000
_cell.length_c   1.000
_cell.angle_alpha   90.00
_cell.angle_beta   90.00
_cell.angle_gamma   90.00
#
_symmetry.space_group_name_H-M   'P 1'
#
loop_
_entity.id
_entity.type
_entity.pdbx_description
1 polymer ?
#
loop_
_entity_poly.entity_id
_entity_poly.type
_entity_poly.pdbx_seq_one_letter_code
_entity_poly.pdbx_strand_id
1 'polypeptide(L)'
;MEAPGGLEALRCRRRRLCLSSPGAGSPSAGGGGGSALPWGRLSAWLECVCAVTFDLELGQAVELVYPPDYTLTEKEKTSICYLSFPDSYSGSLGDTQFSFRFRQSGGQRNAVDGDDFDYNREAAVSLQRDPAHYFGYVFFRQVKDSSVKRGYFQKSLVLVSRLPYVNLFQALLQLIAPEYFDKLDPCLEAVCSEIDQWPPPVPGQTLNLPVMGVVIQVRIPSRLDKPGSSPAKPQNQENLLPAPLVLPSIHELDLFRCFQPVLIHLQALWELLLLGEPLVVMAPSPAASSEMVLALTSCLAPLKFCCDFRPYFTIHDSEFKEYTTRTQAPPSVVLGVTNPFFIKTLQHWPHILRLGDLKMAGDLPKQVKVKKLAKLKTLDAKPGLYTSYKTFLHKDKTLIKQLLKGIHKKQPSDAQSALLRRHLLELTQSFIIPLEHYMASLMPLQRAITPWKNPPQIRPFQQEDFLKTLEHAGPQLTCVLKGDWVGLYRRFFRSPNFDGWYRQRHREMMQKLEALHLEAISEANIRAWVKDKSEVEVVDLVLKLQEKLVRARCHRLPVKEEVLHRVGLYIATIIGSLPEDLQAVLGPQ
;
A
#
# COMPACT_ATOMS: atom_id res chain seq x y z
N MET A 1 15.14 -21.12 27.90
CA MET A 1 14.78 -19.89 27.17
C MET A 1 15.86 -19.67 26.11
N GLU A 2 15.67 -20.31 24.98
CA GLU A 2 16.63 -20.30 23.87
C GLU A 2 16.37 -19.10 22.95
N ALA A 3 17.45 -18.45 22.56
CA ALA A 3 17.41 -17.25 21.73
C ALA A 3 17.18 -17.60 20.25
N PRO A 4 16.31 -16.87 19.50
CA PRO A 4 16.01 -17.16 18.09
C PRO A 4 17.00 -16.50 17.11
N GLY A 5 18.31 -16.58 17.37
CA GLY A 5 19.33 -15.91 16.54
C GLY A 5 19.98 -16.75 15.44
N GLY A 6 19.80 -18.07 15.45
CA GLY A 6 20.57 -18.96 14.57
C GLY A 6 20.06 -19.12 13.14
N LEU A 7 18.79 -18.92 12.89
CA LEU A 7 18.16 -19.20 11.58
C LEU A 7 18.29 -18.03 10.58
N GLU A 8 18.35 -16.80 11.04
CA GLU A 8 18.52 -15.63 10.16
C GLU A 8 19.96 -15.51 9.62
N ALA A 9 20.94 -15.83 10.45
CA ALA A 9 22.35 -15.85 10.02
C ALA A 9 22.64 -16.89 8.92
N LEU A 10 21.95 -18.04 8.95
CA LEU A 10 22.04 -19.08 7.92
C LEU A 10 21.39 -18.66 6.59
N ARG A 11 20.33 -17.85 6.62
CA ARG A 11 19.71 -17.30 5.40
C ARG A 11 20.61 -16.27 4.70
N CYS A 12 21.32 -15.44 5.45
CA CYS A 12 22.30 -14.51 4.87
C CYS A 12 23.51 -15.21 4.26
N ARG A 13 23.98 -16.33 4.82
CA ARG A 13 25.10 -17.12 4.25
C ARG A 13 24.78 -17.73 2.89
N ARG A 14 23.56 -18.20 2.65
CA ARG A 14 23.16 -18.77 1.35
C ARG A 14 23.10 -17.74 0.21
N ARG A 15 22.92 -16.46 0.50
CA ARG A 15 22.94 -15.38 -0.53
C ARG A 15 24.36 -14.96 -0.97
N ARG A 16 25.43 -15.32 -0.23
CA ARG A 16 26.82 -14.99 -0.60
C ARG A 16 27.36 -15.72 -1.82
N LEU A 17 26.75 -16.81 -2.23
CA LEU A 17 27.21 -17.64 -3.35
C LEU A 17 26.84 -17.11 -4.75
N CYS A 18 26.15 -15.99 -4.86
CA CYS A 18 25.71 -15.43 -6.15
C CYS A 18 26.29 -14.06 -6.52
N LEU A 19 27.31 -13.56 -5.79
CA LEU A 19 27.95 -12.28 -6.11
C LEU A 19 29.47 -12.45 -6.32
N SER A 20 29.86 -12.99 -7.47
CA SER A 20 31.21 -12.87 -8.01
C SER A 20 31.34 -11.59 -8.82
N SER A 21 32.40 -10.89 -8.57
CA SER A 21 32.84 -9.57 -9.00
C SER A 21 32.81 -9.28 -10.52
N PRO A 22 32.67 -8.02 -10.93
CA PRO A 22 32.95 -7.63 -12.30
C PRO A 22 34.43 -7.25 -12.46
N GLY A 23 35.18 -8.09 -13.19
CA GLY A 23 36.49 -7.73 -13.73
C GLY A 23 36.32 -6.95 -15.03
N ALA A 24 37.10 -5.89 -15.18
CA ALA A 24 37.23 -5.12 -16.42
C ALA A 24 37.79 -5.95 -17.58
N GLY A 25 37.13 -5.92 -18.74
CA GLY A 25 37.65 -6.52 -19.98
C GLY A 25 36.81 -6.09 -21.18
N SER A 26 37.48 -5.49 -22.17
CA SER A 26 36.98 -4.93 -23.42
C SER A 26 36.26 -5.94 -24.34
N PRO A 27 35.55 -5.49 -25.40
CA PRO A 27 34.52 -6.26 -26.07
C PRO A 27 35.07 -7.18 -27.16
N SER A 28 34.64 -8.43 -27.17
CA SER A 28 34.66 -9.28 -28.35
C SER A 28 33.29 -9.89 -28.57
N ALA A 29 32.80 -9.77 -29.80
CA ALA A 29 31.55 -10.32 -30.27
C ALA A 29 31.53 -11.86 -30.19
N GLY A 30 30.46 -12.42 -29.64
CA GLY A 30 30.26 -13.86 -29.64
C GLY A 30 29.04 -14.22 -28.79
N GLY A 31 27.98 -14.72 -29.42
CA GLY A 31 26.67 -15.03 -28.80
C GLY A 31 26.76 -16.01 -27.66
N GLY A 32 25.97 -15.71 -26.63
CA GLY A 32 25.70 -16.58 -25.49
C GLY A 32 24.54 -15.99 -24.74
N GLY A 33 23.32 -16.40 -25.10
CA GLY A 33 22.07 -15.97 -24.44
C GLY A 33 22.07 -16.37 -22.98
N GLY A 34 22.29 -15.42 -22.10
CA GLY A 34 21.83 -15.53 -20.73
C GLY A 34 20.30 -15.44 -20.76
N SER A 35 19.61 -16.55 -20.46
CA SER A 35 18.17 -16.62 -20.32
C SER A 35 17.74 -15.68 -19.22
N ALA A 36 17.44 -14.42 -19.57
CA ALA A 36 16.59 -13.59 -18.76
C ALA A 36 15.27 -14.34 -18.64
N LEU A 37 14.80 -14.54 -17.41
CA LEU A 37 13.49 -15.13 -17.18
C LEU A 37 12.49 -14.39 -18.06
N PRO A 38 11.72 -15.08 -18.93
CA PRO A 38 10.71 -14.43 -19.74
C PRO A 38 9.77 -13.65 -18.80
N TRP A 39 9.38 -12.44 -19.22
CA TRP A 39 8.47 -11.57 -18.46
C TRP A 39 9.03 -10.97 -17.16
N GLY A 40 10.32 -10.82 -17.02
CA GLY A 40 10.96 -10.30 -15.81
C GLY A 40 10.62 -8.85 -15.48
N ARG A 41 10.37 -8.00 -16.50
CA ARG A 41 9.94 -6.60 -16.32
C ARG A 41 8.44 -6.47 -16.20
N LEU A 42 7.68 -7.29 -16.92
CA LEU A 42 6.22 -7.35 -16.77
C LEU A 42 5.83 -7.55 -15.31
N SER A 43 6.49 -8.49 -14.60
CA SER A 43 6.21 -8.81 -13.20
C SER A 43 6.46 -7.65 -12.22
N ALA A 44 7.22 -6.62 -12.62
CA ALA A 44 7.36 -5.40 -11.83
C ALA A 44 6.08 -4.55 -11.82
N TRP A 45 5.20 -4.71 -12.82
CA TRP A 45 3.96 -3.96 -12.99
C TRP A 45 2.72 -4.82 -12.79
N LEU A 46 2.66 -5.98 -13.44
CA LEU A 46 1.54 -6.89 -13.45
C LEU A 46 1.99 -8.31 -13.11
N GLU A 47 1.25 -8.99 -12.27
CA GLU A 47 1.44 -10.42 -12.03
C GLU A 47 0.91 -11.23 -13.22
N CYS A 48 -0.32 -10.93 -13.65
CA CYS A 48 -0.93 -11.54 -14.83
C CYS A 48 -2.11 -10.71 -15.35
N VAL A 49 -2.53 -11.06 -16.56
CA VAL A 49 -3.77 -10.60 -17.17
C VAL A 49 -4.69 -11.81 -17.31
N CYS A 50 -5.94 -11.70 -16.86
CA CYS A 50 -6.92 -12.78 -16.94
C CYS A 50 -8.13 -12.36 -17.78
N ALA A 51 -8.59 -13.25 -18.65
CA ALA A 51 -9.91 -13.16 -19.25
C ALA A 51 -10.86 -14.11 -18.52
N VAL A 52 -11.98 -13.58 -18.04
CA VAL A 52 -12.99 -14.33 -17.31
C VAL A 52 -14.31 -14.26 -18.07
N THR A 53 -14.89 -15.42 -18.37
CA THR A 53 -16.16 -15.51 -19.10
C THR A 53 -17.23 -16.12 -18.18
N PHE A 54 -18.48 -15.88 -18.53
CA PHE A 54 -19.60 -16.55 -17.90
C PHE A 54 -20.06 -17.70 -18.78
N ASP A 55 -19.79 -18.92 -18.32
CA ASP A 55 -20.31 -20.15 -18.93
C ASP A 55 -21.64 -20.55 -18.30
N LEU A 56 -22.55 -21.13 -19.09
CA LEU A 56 -23.88 -21.53 -18.61
C LEU A 56 -23.86 -22.77 -17.70
N GLU A 57 -22.86 -23.63 -17.87
CA GLU A 57 -22.72 -24.87 -17.10
C GLU A 57 -21.75 -24.71 -15.92
N LEU A 58 -20.64 -23.98 -16.13
CA LEU A 58 -19.58 -23.81 -15.15
C LEU A 58 -19.70 -22.52 -14.31
N GLY A 59 -20.55 -21.57 -14.72
CA GLY A 59 -20.62 -20.23 -14.12
C GLY A 59 -19.47 -19.33 -14.59
N GLN A 60 -18.91 -18.53 -13.69
CA GLN A 60 -17.74 -17.70 -13.97
C GLN A 60 -16.49 -18.59 -14.04
N ALA A 61 -15.80 -18.57 -15.18
CA ALA A 61 -14.60 -19.34 -15.41
C ALA A 61 -13.46 -18.48 -15.99
N VAL A 62 -12.24 -18.71 -15.54
CA VAL A 62 -11.04 -18.14 -16.15
C VAL A 62 -10.80 -18.84 -17.47
N GLU A 63 -10.93 -18.10 -18.56
CA GLU A 63 -10.73 -18.61 -19.92
C GLU A 63 -9.25 -18.54 -20.31
N LEU A 64 -8.55 -17.47 -19.89
CA LEU A 64 -7.17 -17.20 -20.23
C LEU A 64 -6.42 -16.57 -19.07
N VAL A 65 -5.18 -16.99 -18.88
CA VAL A 65 -4.18 -16.32 -18.02
C VAL A 65 -2.95 -16.02 -18.85
N TYR A 66 -2.50 -14.78 -18.82
CA TYR A 66 -1.30 -14.37 -19.52
C TYR A 66 -0.33 -13.67 -18.56
N PRO A 67 0.97 -13.96 -18.53
CA PRO A 67 1.71 -14.92 -19.37
C PRO A 67 1.28 -16.37 -19.14
N PRO A 68 1.46 -17.27 -20.15
CA PRO A 68 1.00 -18.66 -20.07
C PRO A 68 1.68 -19.50 -18.99
N ASP A 69 2.89 -19.12 -18.61
CA ASP A 69 3.69 -19.75 -17.54
C ASP A 69 3.31 -19.30 -16.14
N TYR A 70 2.46 -18.27 -16.02
CA TYR A 70 1.99 -17.80 -14.73
C TYR A 70 0.93 -18.73 -14.14
N THR A 71 1.17 -19.26 -12.96
CA THR A 71 0.26 -20.19 -12.27
C THR A 71 -0.48 -19.50 -11.12
N LEU A 72 -1.80 -19.49 -11.20
CA LEU A 72 -2.69 -19.10 -10.11
C LEU A 72 -3.08 -20.33 -9.29
N THR A 73 -3.16 -20.19 -7.98
CA THR A 73 -3.76 -21.22 -7.13
C THR A 73 -5.28 -21.29 -7.35
N GLU A 74 -5.91 -22.42 -7.01
CA GLU A 74 -7.37 -22.58 -7.17
C GLU A 74 -8.17 -21.54 -6.35
N LYS A 75 -7.66 -21.12 -5.18
CA LYS A 75 -8.29 -20.06 -4.38
C LYS A 75 -8.20 -18.70 -5.08
N GLU A 76 -7.06 -18.37 -5.68
CA GLU A 76 -6.87 -17.13 -6.44
C GLU A 76 -7.73 -17.11 -7.69
N LYS A 77 -7.78 -18.20 -8.45
CA LYS A 77 -8.70 -18.34 -9.61
C LYS A 77 -10.15 -18.14 -9.19
N THR A 78 -10.58 -18.80 -8.11
CA THR A 78 -11.94 -18.67 -7.58
C THR A 78 -12.24 -17.22 -7.21
N SER A 79 -11.32 -16.53 -6.52
CA SER A 79 -11.48 -15.12 -6.15
C SER A 79 -11.58 -14.23 -7.40
N ILE A 80 -10.71 -14.42 -8.39
CA ILE A 80 -10.76 -13.65 -9.64
C ILE A 80 -12.09 -13.91 -10.37
N CYS A 81 -12.53 -15.15 -10.49
CA CYS A 81 -13.81 -15.48 -11.14
C CYS A 81 -14.98 -14.72 -10.54
N TYR A 82 -15.15 -14.81 -9.23
CA TYR A 82 -16.34 -14.23 -8.57
C TYR A 82 -16.26 -12.73 -8.31
N LEU A 83 -15.04 -12.16 -8.22
CA LEU A 83 -14.87 -10.73 -7.98
C LEU A 83 -14.78 -9.91 -9.27
N SER A 84 -14.68 -10.55 -10.43
CA SER A 84 -14.61 -9.85 -11.72
C SER A 84 -15.97 -9.57 -12.36
N PHE A 85 -17.06 -10.02 -11.77
CA PHE A 85 -18.43 -9.78 -12.24
C PHE A 85 -19.27 -9.00 -11.22
N PRO A 86 -20.19 -8.14 -11.66
CA PRO A 86 -21.16 -7.50 -10.77
C PRO A 86 -22.06 -8.55 -10.09
N ASP A 87 -22.16 -8.52 -8.76
CA ASP A 87 -22.97 -9.44 -7.93
C ASP A 87 -24.43 -8.99 -7.81
N SER A 88 -24.74 -7.76 -8.16
CA SER A 88 -26.09 -7.25 -8.17
C SER A 88 -26.70 -7.32 -9.57
N TYR A 89 -28.00 -7.59 -9.63
CA TYR A 89 -28.79 -7.53 -10.85
C TYR A 89 -28.90 -6.09 -11.33
N SER A 90 -27.78 -5.51 -11.77
CA SER A 90 -27.81 -4.26 -12.50
C SER A 90 -28.15 -4.58 -13.94
N GLY A 91 -29.39 -4.33 -14.37
CA GLY A 91 -29.79 -4.45 -15.79
C GLY A 91 -29.09 -3.43 -16.70
N SER A 92 -27.96 -2.87 -16.25
CA SER A 92 -27.13 -1.94 -17.00
C SER A 92 -26.34 -2.72 -18.06
N LEU A 93 -26.76 -2.52 -19.30
CA LEU A 93 -25.99 -2.90 -20.48
C LEU A 93 -24.81 -1.93 -20.61
N GLY A 94 -23.69 -2.45 -21.09
CA GLY A 94 -22.51 -1.65 -21.39
C GLY A 94 -21.27 -2.07 -20.63
N ASP A 95 -20.28 -1.19 -20.67
CA ASP A 95 -18.97 -1.40 -20.09
C ASP A 95 -18.89 -0.78 -18.69
N THR A 96 -18.25 -1.49 -17.75
CA THR A 96 -18.06 -1.02 -16.37
C THR A 96 -16.66 -1.34 -15.90
N GLN A 97 -15.99 -0.37 -15.26
CA GLN A 97 -14.70 -0.57 -14.62
C GLN A 97 -14.82 -0.48 -13.11
N PHE A 98 -14.11 -1.36 -12.42
CA PHE A 98 -14.01 -1.36 -10.96
C PHE A 98 -12.76 -2.10 -10.52
N SER A 99 -12.49 -2.12 -9.23
CA SER A 99 -11.36 -2.85 -8.67
C SER A 99 -11.76 -3.67 -7.46
N PHE A 100 -11.03 -4.74 -7.22
CA PHE A 100 -11.15 -5.58 -6.05
C PHE A 100 -9.77 -5.88 -5.45
N ARG A 101 -9.74 -6.46 -4.27
CA ARG A 101 -8.53 -6.86 -3.57
C ARG A 101 -8.76 -8.22 -2.94
N PHE A 102 -7.82 -9.15 -3.11
CA PHE A 102 -7.93 -10.51 -2.62
C PHE A 102 -6.61 -10.99 -2.02
N ARG A 103 -6.67 -11.98 -1.12
CA ARG A 103 -5.49 -12.52 -0.46
C ARG A 103 -4.68 -13.40 -1.40
N GLN A 104 -3.37 -13.26 -1.33
CA GLN A 104 -2.43 -14.18 -1.93
C GLN A 104 -2.46 -15.51 -1.17
N SER A 105 -2.69 -16.61 -1.86
CA SER A 105 -2.76 -17.95 -1.25
C SER A 105 -1.56 -18.84 -1.57
N GLY A 106 -0.79 -18.51 -2.60
CA GLY A 106 0.46 -19.17 -2.94
C GLY A 106 1.58 -18.70 -2.01
N GLY A 107 1.84 -19.43 -0.94
CA GLY A 107 3.05 -19.21 -0.14
C GLY A 107 4.28 -19.39 -1.02
N GLN A 108 5.07 -18.31 -1.19
CA GLN A 108 6.39 -18.26 -1.80
C GLN A 108 6.45 -17.82 -3.28
N ARG A 109 6.62 -16.54 -3.47
CA ARG A 109 7.56 -16.04 -4.46
C ARG A 109 8.69 -15.34 -3.73
N ASN A 110 9.59 -16.15 -3.16
CA ASN A 110 10.74 -15.73 -2.33
C ASN A 110 11.81 -14.90 -3.08
N ALA A 111 11.63 -14.62 -4.36
CA ALA A 111 12.58 -13.84 -5.15
C ALA A 111 12.34 -12.32 -5.09
N VAL A 112 11.19 -11.87 -4.58
CA VAL A 112 10.74 -10.47 -4.65
C VAL A 112 10.95 -9.68 -3.36
N ASP A 113 11.30 -10.33 -2.25
CA ASP A 113 11.43 -9.67 -0.93
C ASP A 113 12.43 -8.49 -0.91
N GLY A 114 13.48 -8.54 -1.76
CA GLY A 114 14.48 -7.46 -1.85
C GLY A 114 13.95 -6.22 -2.57
N ASP A 115 13.28 -6.42 -3.71
CA ASP A 115 12.77 -5.33 -4.56
C ASP A 115 11.55 -4.66 -3.94
N ASP A 116 10.68 -5.41 -3.26
CA ASP A 116 9.55 -4.87 -2.53
C ASP A 116 10.00 -4.03 -1.33
N PHE A 117 11.06 -4.42 -0.66
CA PHE A 117 11.62 -3.65 0.46
C PHE A 117 12.14 -2.29 -0.01
N ASP A 118 12.93 -2.25 -1.10
CA ASP A 118 13.48 -1.01 -1.63
C ASP A 118 12.39 -0.09 -2.18
N TYR A 119 11.46 -0.64 -2.94
CA TYR A 119 10.31 0.11 -3.42
C TYR A 119 9.50 0.71 -2.26
N ASN A 120 9.12 -0.10 -1.25
CA ASN A 120 8.30 0.34 -0.12
C ASN A 120 9.00 1.36 0.78
N ARG A 121 10.34 1.37 0.83
CA ARG A 121 11.12 2.37 1.58
C ARG A 121 10.97 3.77 1.00
N GLU A 122 10.90 3.88 -0.32
CA GLU A 122 10.87 5.15 -1.04
C GLU A 122 9.47 5.58 -1.48
N ALA A 123 8.55 4.63 -1.65
CA ALA A 123 7.19 4.89 -2.06
C ALA A 123 6.39 5.66 -1.01
N ALA A 124 5.49 6.51 -1.47
CA ALA A 124 4.46 7.12 -0.62
C ALA A 124 3.66 6.02 0.10
N VAL A 125 3.23 6.28 1.34
CA VAL A 125 2.59 5.28 2.22
C VAL A 125 1.37 4.61 1.55
N SER A 126 0.59 5.37 0.79
CA SER A 126 -0.59 4.87 0.05
C SER A 126 -0.24 3.98 -1.13
N LEU A 127 1.02 3.99 -1.59
CA LEU A 127 1.50 3.24 -2.76
C LEU A 127 2.37 2.04 -2.41
N GLN A 128 2.60 1.78 -1.11
CA GLN A 128 3.38 0.64 -0.68
C GLN A 128 2.70 -0.67 -1.07
N ARG A 129 3.50 -1.60 -1.59
CA ARG A 129 3.07 -2.96 -1.91
C ARG A 129 2.74 -3.72 -0.64
N ASP A 130 1.62 -4.44 -0.65
CA ASP A 130 1.24 -5.36 0.42
C ASP A 130 1.58 -6.79 -0.03
N PRO A 131 2.50 -7.50 0.66
CA PRO A 131 2.89 -8.84 0.26
C PRO A 131 1.77 -9.87 0.42
N ALA A 132 0.73 -9.56 1.21
CA ALA A 132 -0.36 -10.48 1.50
C ALA A 132 -1.53 -10.41 0.51
N HIS A 133 -1.57 -9.38 -0.34
CA HIS A 133 -2.73 -9.15 -1.19
C HIS A 133 -2.34 -8.73 -2.61
N TYR A 134 -3.24 -9.05 -3.54
CA TYR A 134 -3.26 -8.55 -4.90
C TYR A 134 -4.45 -7.62 -5.12
N PHE A 135 -4.29 -6.67 -6.05
CA PHE A 135 -5.36 -5.89 -6.64
C PHE A 135 -5.75 -6.50 -7.98
N GLY A 136 -7.06 -6.62 -8.22
CA GLY A 136 -7.64 -6.90 -9.53
C GLY A 136 -8.31 -5.64 -10.07
N TYR A 137 -7.91 -5.21 -11.26
CA TYR A 137 -8.53 -4.10 -11.99
C TYR A 137 -9.34 -4.69 -13.12
N VAL A 138 -10.63 -4.38 -13.16
CA VAL A 138 -11.61 -5.05 -14.02
C VAL A 138 -12.16 -4.09 -15.05
N PHE A 139 -12.22 -4.59 -16.29
CA PHE A 139 -13.08 -4.05 -17.33
C PHE A 139 -14.12 -5.13 -17.66
N PHE A 140 -15.36 -4.90 -17.27
CA PHE A 140 -16.49 -5.81 -17.49
C PHE A 140 -17.34 -5.30 -18.65
N ARG A 141 -17.64 -6.17 -19.59
CA ARG A 141 -18.52 -5.90 -20.74
C ARG A 141 -19.75 -6.80 -20.70
N GLN A 142 -20.92 -6.18 -20.85
CA GLN A 142 -22.19 -6.88 -21.02
C GLN A 142 -22.94 -6.33 -22.23
N VAL A 143 -23.13 -7.16 -23.23
CA VAL A 143 -23.81 -6.79 -24.49
C VAL A 143 -24.96 -7.77 -24.76
N LYS A 144 -26.06 -7.28 -25.33
CA LYS A 144 -27.13 -8.17 -25.81
C LYS A 144 -26.61 -9.01 -26.95
N ASP A 145 -26.80 -10.33 -26.85
CA ASP A 145 -26.41 -11.29 -27.87
C ASP A 145 -27.49 -12.36 -28.01
N SER A 146 -28.19 -12.35 -29.13
CA SER A 146 -29.25 -13.31 -29.44
C SER A 146 -28.74 -14.71 -29.78
N SER A 147 -27.44 -14.85 -30.07
CA SER A 147 -26.81 -16.15 -30.34
C SER A 147 -26.62 -16.97 -29.07
N VAL A 148 -26.56 -16.31 -27.92
CA VAL A 148 -26.39 -16.93 -26.60
C VAL A 148 -27.77 -17.22 -25.98
N LYS A 149 -27.99 -18.45 -25.47
CA LYS A 149 -29.27 -18.85 -24.82
C LYS A 149 -29.75 -17.88 -23.74
N ARG A 150 -28.84 -17.17 -23.05
CA ARG A 150 -29.12 -16.19 -22.01
C ARG A 150 -29.49 -14.81 -22.56
N GLY A 151 -29.30 -14.58 -23.85
CA GLY A 151 -29.56 -13.29 -24.49
C GLY A 151 -28.52 -12.21 -24.20
N TYR A 152 -27.42 -12.54 -23.49
CA TYR A 152 -26.34 -11.62 -23.13
C TYR A 152 -24.99 -12.29 -23.20
N PHE A 153 -24.03 -11.61 -23.81
CA PHE A 153 -22.60 -11.90 -23.69
C PHE A 153 -22.05 -11.14 -22.49
N GLN A 154 -21.29 -11.82 -21.63
CA GLN A 154 -20.65 -11.23 -20.45
C GLN A 154 -19.21 -11.73 -20.36
N LYS A 155 -18.27 -10.80 -20.33
CA LYS A 155 -16.84 -11.11 -20.20
C LYS A 155 -16.11 -9.99 -19.45
N SER A 156 -15.12 -10.37 -18.68
CA SER A 156 -14.26 -9.47 -17.94
C SER A 156 -12.81 -9.64 -18.34
N LEU A 157 -12.12 -8.51 -18.52
CA LEU A 157 -10.66 -8.47 -18.60
C LEU A 157 -10.13 -7.94 -17.27
N VAL A 158 -9.19 -8.66 -16.66
CA VAL A 158 -8.68 -8.39 -15.31
C VAL A 158 -7.17 -8.26 -15.34
N LEU A 159 -6.65 -7.11 -14.88
CA LEU A 159 -5.23 -6.92 -14.60
C LEU A 159 -4.98 -7.23 -13.13
N VAL A 160 -4.08 -8.15 -12.82
CA VAL A 160 -3.69 -8.51 -11.44
C VAL A 160 -2.34 -7.89 -11.13
N SER A 161 -2.26 -7.13 -10.05
CA SER A 161 -1.05 -6.40 -9.66
C SER A 161 -0.91 -6.26 -8.15
N ARG A 162 0.31 -6.06 -7.66
CA ARG A 162 0.59 -5.64 -6.28
C ARG A 162 0.55 -4.13 -6.10
N LEU A 163 0.54 -3.39 -7.20
CA LEU A 163 0.61 -1.93 -7.21
C LEU A 163 -0.80 -1.33 -7.10
N PRO A 164 -1.05 -0.43 -6.14
CA PRO A 164 -2.34 0.26 -6.00
C PRO A 164 -2.49 1.44 -6.98
N TYR A 165 -2.14 1.24 -8.26
CA TYR A 165 -2.11 2.26 -9.29
C TYR A 165 -3.43 2.33 -10.07
N VAL A 166 -4.50 2.65 -9.35
CA VAL A 166 -5.88 2.57 -9.86
C VAL A 166 -6.05 3.32 -11.18
N ASN A 167 -5.56 4.56 -11.27
CA ASN A 167 -5.77 5.39 -12.46
C ASN A 167 -4.96 4.88 -13.65
N LEU A 168 -3.72 4.39 -13.42
CA LEU A 168 -2.91 3.81 -14.49
C LEU A 168 -3.57 2.56 -15.07
N PHE A 169 -3.96 1.62 -14.20
CA PHE A 169 -4.51 0.34 -14.67
C PHE A 169 -5.92 0.49 -15.25
N GLN A 170 -6.71 1.47 -14.77
CA GLN A 170 -7.98 1.80 -15.41
C GLN A 170 -7.78 2.42 -16.80
N ALA A 171 -6.83 3.35 -16.96
CA ALA A 171 -6.50 3.92 -18.26
C ALA A 171 -5.96 2.84 -19.22
N LEU A 172 -5.12 1.95 -18.72
CA LEU A 172 -4.59 0.83 -19.48
C LEU A 172 -5.71 -0.10 -19.96
N LEU A 173 -6.66 -0.45 -19.10
CA LEU A 173 -7.83 -1.26 -19.46
C LEU A 173 -8.73 -0.58 -20.49
N GLN A 174 -8.85 0.76 -20.43
CA GLN A 174 -9.63 1.50 -21.46
C GLN A 174 -9.02 1.40 -22.84
N LEU A 175 -7.70 1.25 -22.94
CA LEU A 175 -7.00 1.05 -24.21
C LEU A 175 -7.05 -0.42 -24.65
N ILE A 176 -6.79 -1.36 -23.73
CA ILE A 176 -6.65 -2.79 -24.06
C ILE A 176 -7.99 -3.45 -24.33
N ALA A 177 -9.01 -3.19 -23.49
CA ALA A 177 -10.23 -3.97 -23.53
C ALA A 177 -11.01 -3.87 -24.86
N PRO A 178 -11.19 -2.71 -25.50
CA PRO A 178 -11.84 -2.64 -26.80
C PRO A 178 -11.14 -3.49 -27.85
N GLU A 179 -9.81 -3.40 -27.94
CA GLU A 179 -8.99 -4.16 -28.89
C GLU A 179 -8.98 -5.67 -28.57
N TYR A 180 -8.95 -6.02 -27.29
CA TYR A 180 -9.03 -7.42 -26.89
C TYR A 180 -10.36 -8.06 -27.28
N PHE A 181 -11.48 -7.37 -27.11
CA PHE A 181 -12.79 -7.91 -27.50
C PHE A 181 -12.95 -8.07 -29.01
N ASP A 182 -12.17 -7.34 -29.80
CA ASP A 182 -12.17 -7.46 -31.27
C ASP A 182 -11.15 -8.50 -31.79
N LYS A 183 -9.93 -8.54 -31.19
CA LYS A 183 -8.79 -9.33 -31.72
C LYS A 183 -8.44 -10.56 -30.86
N LEU A 184 -9.01 -10.69 -29.66
CA LEU A 184 -8.79 -11.76 -28.69
C LEU A 184 -7.31 -11.93 -28.24
N ASP A 185 -6.85 -13.16 -28.07
CA ASP A 185 -5.57 -13.51 -27.44
C ASP A 185 -4.31 -12.84 -28.04
N PRO A 186 -4.16 -12.69 -29.36
CA PRO A 186 -2.98 -12.01 -29.92
C PRO A 186 -2.79 -10.57 -29.44
N CYS A 187 -3.89 -9.89 -29.08
CA CYS A 187 -3.80 -8.54 -28.50
C CYS A 187 -3.13 -8.57 -27.13
N LEU A 188 -3.44 -9.54 -26.28
CA LEU A 188 -2.85 -9.65 -24.93
C LEU A 188 -1.36 -9.98 -24.99
N GLU A 189 -0.95 -10.84 -25.91
CA GLU A 189 0.47 -11.17 -26.12
C GLU A 189 1.25 -9.91 -26.51
N ALA A 190 0.76 -9.13 -27.47
CA ALA A 190 1.39 -7.90 -27.89
C ALA A 190 1.49 -6.88 -26.74
N VAL A 191 0.39 -6.66 -26.01
CA VAL A 191 0.35 -5.74 -24.86
C VAL A 191 1.32 -6.16 -23.75
N CYS A 192 1.35 -7.42 -23.37
CA CYS A 192 2.26 -7.91 -22.33
C CYS A 192 3.73 -7.79 -22.79
N SER A 193 4.01 -8.01 -24.08
CA SER A 193 5.36 -7.81 -24.64
C SER A 193 5.78 -6.34 -24.61
N GLU A 194 4.86 -5.40 -24.86
CA GLU A 194 5.13 -3.96 -24.74
C GLU A 194 5.35 -3.57 -23.26
N ILE A 195 4.53 -4.05 -22.33
CA ILE A 195 4.68 -3.77 -20.90
C ILE A 195 6.00 -4.35 -20.36
N ASP A 196 6.46 -5.50 -20.86
CA ASP A 196 7.76 -6.07 -20.48
C ASP A 196 8.97 -5.21 -20.93
N GLN A 197 8.76 -4.25 -21.83
CA GLN A 197 9.78 -3.27 -22.19
C GLN A 197 9.77 -2.03 -21.27
N TRP A 198 8.76 -1.87 -20.41
CA TRP A 198 8.68 -0.72 -19.54
C TRP A 198 9.83 -0.70 -18.52
N PRO A 199 10.32 0.51 -18.14
CA PRO A 199 11.23 0.63 -17.02
C PRO A 199 10.51 0.21 -15.72
N PRO A 200 11.24 -0.29 -14.71
CA PRO A 200 10.61 -0.63 -13.43
C PRO A 200 9.98 0.60 -12.76
N PRO A 201 8.92 0.42 -11.96
CA PRO A 201 8.29 1.52 -11.24
C PRO A 201 9.19 2.03 -10.12
N VAL A 202 9.82 3.20 -10.29
CA VAL A 202 10.71 3.82 -9.31
C VAL A 202 10.04 5.05 -8.70
N PRO A 203 9.84 5.09 -7.36
CA PRO A 203 9.28 6.26 -6.69
C PRO A 203 10.08 7.54 -6.96
N GLY A 204 9.37 8.65 -7.20
CA GLY A 204 9.96 9.94 -7.51
C GLY A 204 10.24 10.18 -9.00
N GLN A 205 10.11 9.18 -9.85
CA GLN A 205 10.36 9.31 -11.29
C GLN A 205 9.08 9.57 -12.09
N THR A 206 9.26 10.26 -13.22
CA THR A 206 8.25 10.39 -14.27
C THR A 206 8.62 9.44 -15.40
N LEU A 207 7.70 8.58 -15.79
CA LEU A 207 7.90 7.52 -16.76
C LEU A 207 6.97 7.74 -17.96
N ASN A 208 7.49 7.41 -19.15
CA ASN A 208 6.72 7.31 -20.38
C ASN A 208 6.53 5.82 -20.71
N LEU A 209 5.31 5.37 -20.72
CA LEU A 209 4.92 3.97 -20.83
C LEU A 209 4.19 3.77 -22.19
N PRO A 210 4.90 3.31 -23.22
CA PRO A 210 4.29 3.03 -24.51
C PRO A 210 3.44 1.77 -24.44
N VAL A 211 2.22 1.83 -24.99
CA VAL A 211 1.31 0.71 -25.14
C VAL A 211 0.35 0.96 -26.29
N MET A 212 0.22 0.00 -27.22
CA MET A 212 -0.72 0.04 -28.36
C MET A 212 -0.64 1.35 -29.17
N GLY A 213 0.57 1.87 -29.38
CA GLY A 213 0.80 3.12 -30.11
C GLY A 213 0.47 4.40 -29.34
N VAL A 214 0.04 4.31 -28.09
CA VAL A 214 -0.17 5.42 -27.15
C VAL A 214 0.95 5.46 -26.13
N VAL A 215 1.43 6.64 -25.77
CA VAL A 215 2.38 6.81 -24.67
C VAL A 215 1.64 7.35 -23.45
N ILE A 216 1.60 6.60 -22.36
CA ILE A 216 1.04 7.06 -21.10
C ILE A 216 2.17 7.66 -20.27
N GLN A 217 2.07 8.95 -19.93
CA GLN A 217 3.03 9.60 -19.04
C GLN A 217 2.50 9.62 -17.62
N VAL A 218 3.29 9.06 -16.69
CA VAL A 218 2.95 8.97 -15.27
C VAL A 218 4.09 9.43 -14.38
N ARG A 219 3.78 10.08 -13.26
CA ARG A 219 4.72 10.32 -12.17
C ARG A 219 4.39 9.36 -11.02
N ILE A 220 5.39 8.65 -10.52
CA ILE A 220 5.26 7.80 -9.34
C ILE A 220 5.64 8.63 -8.11
N PRO A 221 4.71 8.92 -7.19
CA PRO A 221 5.01 9.71 -6.00
C PRO A 221 6.02 9.02 -5.07
N SER A 222 6.95 9.82 -4.53
CA SER A 222 7.89 9.40 -3.50
C SER A 222 7.42 9.85 -2.12
N ARG A 223 7.90 9.20 -1.08
CA ARG A 223 7.73 9.59 0.31
C ARG A 223 8.28 11.00 0.61
N LEU A 224 9.27 11.45 -0.18
CA LEU A 224 9.92 12.74 -0.03
C LEU A 224 9.18 13.88 -0.75
N ASP A 225 8.20 13.56 -1.60
CA ASP A 225 7.42 14.57 -2.31
C ASP A 225 6.59 15.39 -1.31
N LYS A 226 6.66 16.73 -1.46
CA LYS A 226 5.85 17.61 -0.63
C LYS A 226 4.37 17.45 -0.97
N PRO A 227 3.47 17.35 0.02
CA PRO A 227 2.04 17.30 -0.23
C PRO A 227 1.60 18.55 -1.03
N GLY A 228 0.88 18.32 -2.13
CA GLY A 228 0.42 19.40 -3.00
C GLY A 228 1.46 19.93 -4.00
N SER A 229 2.62 19.28 -4.15
CA SER A 229 3.49 19.55 -5.29
C SER A 229 2.74 19.13 -6.56
N SER A 230 2.48 20.12 -7.43
CA SER A 230 1.91 19.88 -8.75
C SER A 230 2.68 18.77 -9.49
N PRO A 231 2.01 17.96 -10.32
CA PRO A 231 2.72 17.05 -11.21
C PRO A 231 3.81 17.86 -11.91
N ALA A 232 5.04 17.34 -11.87
CA ALA A 232 6.19 18.04 -12.43
C ALA A 232 5.84 18.54 -13.83
N LYS A 233 6.10 19.82 -14.11
CA LYS A 233 6.09 20.32 -15.48
C LYS A 233 6.89 19.32 -16.31
N PRO A 234 6.40 18.90 -17.50
CA PRO A 234 7.14 17.96 -18.33
C PRO A 234 8.56 18.49 -18.53
N GLN A 235 9.53 17.83 -17.89
CA GLN A 235 10.94 18.06 -18.17
C GLN A 235 11.19 17.49 -19.55
N ASN A 236 11.57 18.37 -20.46
CA ASN A 236 11.92 18.09 -21.86
C ASN A 236 10.79 17.35 -22.63
N GLN A 237 9.88 18.14 -23.18
CA GLN A 237 9.17 17.75 -24.40
C GLN A 237 10.20 17.70 -25.55
N GLU A 238 11.03 16.67 -25.59
CA GLU A 238 11.44 16.16 -26.87
C GLU A 238 10.15 15.79 -27.60
N ASN A 239 10.03 16.22 -28.85
CA ASN A 239 8.83 16.04 -29.70
C ASN A 239 8.45 14.55 -29.80
N LEU A 240 7.85 13.99 -28.74
CA LEU A 240 7.26 12.66 -28.75
C LEU A 240 5.99 12.72 -29.58
N LEU A 241 6.04 12.20 -30.77
CA LEU A 241 4.88 11.94 -31.59
C LEU A 241 4.49 10.46 -31.46
N PRO A 242 3.27 10.12 -31.05
CA PRO A 242 2.13 10.98 -30.70
C PRO A 242 2.27 11.66 -29.33
N ALA A 243 1.52 12.75 -29.11
CA ALA A 243 1.51 13.45 -27.83
C ALA A 243 1.09 12.51 -26.68
N PRO A 244 1.83 12.46 -25.56
CA PRO A 244 1.56 11.52 -24.49
C PRO A 244 0.22 11.81 -23.79
N LEU A 245 -0.47 10.74 -23.40
CA LEU A 245 -1.59 10.78 -22.46
C LEU A 245 -1.05 11.01 -21.04
N VAL A 246 -1.11 12.23 -20.57
CA VAL A 246 -0.61 12.59 -19.23
C VAL A 246 -1.68 12.25 -18.18
N LEU A 247 -1.37 11.35 -17.27
CA LEU A 247 -2.24 11.08 -16.11
C LEU A 247 -1.93 12.08 -14.98
N PRO A 248 -2.94 12.82 -14.50
CA PRO A 248 -2.75 13.79 -13.41
C PRO A 248 -2.23 13.15 -12.12
N SER A 249 -2.64 11.92 -11.87
CA SER A 249 -2.16 11.10 -10.76
C SER A 249 -2.28 9.63 -11.09
N ILE A 250 -1.32 8.83 -10.66
CA ILE A 250 -1.31 7.39 -10.89
C ILE A 250 -2.36 6.64 -10.03
N HIS A 251 -2.78 7.22 -8.90
CA HIS A 251 -3.59 6.52 -7.90
C HIS A 251 -4.67 7.38 -7.22
N GLU A 252 -4.61 8.70 -7.31
CA GLU A 252 -5.51 9.56 -6.56
C GLU A 252 -6.91 9.57 -7.18
N LEU A 253 -7.89 9.18 -6.38
CA LEU A 253 -9.30 9.23 -6.75
C LEU A 253 -9.87 10.65 -6.62
N ASP A 254 -10.97 10.92 -7.31
CA ASP A 254 -11.80 12.10 -7.10
C ASP A 254 -12.53 11.99 -5.75
N LEU A 255 -11.86 12.43 -4.66
CA LEU A 255 -12.41 12.36 -3.31
C LEU A 255 -13.73 13.11 -3.18
N PHE A 256 -13.86 14.25 -3.86
CA PHE A 256 -15.07 15.04 -3.76
C PHE A 256 -16.27 14.29 -4.36
N ARG A 257 -16.10 13.68 -5.52
CA ARG A 257 -17.13 12.84 -6.15
C ARG A 257 -17.55 11.68 -5.24
N CYS A 258 -16.59 11.01 -4.61
CA CYS A 258 -16.86 9.91 -3.69
C CYS A 258 -17.61 10.38 -2.43
N PHE A 259 -17.16 11.47 -1.79
CA PHE A 259 -17.72 11.94 -0.52
C PHE A 259 -18.90 12.88 -0.65
N GLN A 260 -19.21 13.41 -1.83
CA GLN A 260 -20.31 14.37 -2.05
C GLN A 260 -21.63 13.93 -1.40
N PRO A 261 -22.10 12.67 -1.51
CA PRO A 261 -23.34 12.24 -0.87
C PRO A 261 -23.29 12.19 0.65
N VAL A 262 -22.09 12.15 1.23
CA VAL A 262 -21.86 11.87 2.67
C VAL A 262 -20.95 12.90 3.35
N LEU A 263 -20.77 14.09 2.77
CA LEU A 263 -19.89 15.15 3.28
C LEU A 263 -20.10 15.47 4.77
N ILE A 264 -21.34 15.46 5.23
CA ILE A 264 -21.67 15.74 6.66
C ILE A 264 -21.16 14.65 7.62
N HIS A 265 -20.80 13.49 7.11
CA HIS A 265 -20.29 12.35 7.87
C HIS A 265 -18.76 12.21 7.80
N LEU A 266 -18.09 13.09 7.07
CA LEU A 266 -16.65 13.01 6.82
C LEU A 266 -15.83 12.82 8.10
N GLN A 267 -16.14 13.62 9.15
CA GLN A 267 -15.45 13.54 10.43
C GLN A 267 -15.67 12.18 11.12
N ALA A 268 -16.89 11.66 11.10
CA ALA A 268 -17.19 10.35 11.68
C ALA A 268 -16.49 9.22 10.92
N LEU A 269 -16.47 9.30 9.60
CA LEU A 269 -15.81 8.31 8.75
C LEU A 269 -14.30 8.33 8.97
N TRP A 270 -13.67 9.52 9.06
CA TRP A 270 -12.24 9.63 9.36
C TRP A 270 -11.91 9.02 10.73
N GLU A 271 -12.70 9.28 11.79
CA GLU A 271 -12.48 8.68 13.11
C GLU A 271 -12.67 7.16 13.10
N LEU A 272 -13.70 6.63 12.41
CA LEU A 272 -13.92 5.19 12.29
C LEU A 272 -12.73 4.50 11.62
N LEU A 273 -12.20 5.09 10.56
CA LEU A 273 -11.02 4.56 9.86
C LEU A 273 -9.78 4.65 10.72
N LEU A 274 -9.55 5.79 11.41
CA LEU A 274 -8.43 5.98 12.32
C LEU A 274 -8.42 4.91 13.42
N LEU A 275 -9.58 4.59 13.95
CA LEU A 275 -9.75 3.61 15.01
C LEU A 275 -9.78 2.16 14.50
N GLY A 276 -9.79 1.95 13.17
CA GLY A 276 -9.89 0.61 12.58
C GLY A 276 -11.22 -0.08 12.86
N GLU A 277 -12.31 0.69 13.00
CA GLU A 277 -13.64 0.13 13.26
C GLU A 277 -14.18 -0.61 12.02
N PRO A 278 -14.89 -1.73 12.20
CA PRO A 278 -15.51 -2.46 11.10
C PRO A 278 -16.53 -1.60 10.37
N LEU A 279 -16.40 -1.46 9.05
CA LEU A 279 -17.29 -0.62 8.24
C LEU A 279 -17.75 -1.36 6.98
N VAL A 280 -19.06 -1.41 6.75
CA VAL A 280 -19.63 -1.88 5.49
C VAL A 280 -20.04 -0.71 4.63
N VAL A 281 -19.59 -0.71 3.37
CA VAL A 281 -20.00 0.25 2.32
C VAL A 281 -20.98 -0.48 1.39
N MET A 282 -22.26 -0.13 1.46
CA MET A 282 -23.27 -0.65 0.54
C MET A 282 -23.48 0.33 -0.61
N ALA A 283 -23.09 -0.08 -1.79
CA ALA A 283 -23.12 0.75 -2.99
C ALA A 283 -24.06 0.20 -4.07
N PRO A 284 -24.55 1.04 -4.99
CA PRO A 284 -25.43 0.60 -6.08
C PRO A 284 -24.71 -0.18 -7.18
N SER A 285 -23.38 -0.02 -7.29
CA SER A 285 -22.56 -0.67 -8.31
C SER A 285 -21.16 -1.02 -7.79
N PRO A 286 -20.47 -2.00 -8.40
CA PRO A 286 -19.08 -2.34 -8.05
C PRO A 286 -18.12 -1.15 -8.19
N ALA A 287 -18.30 -0.31 -9.20
CA ALA A 287 -17.53 0.90 -9.39
C ALA A 287 -17.67 1.86 -8.20
N ALA A 288 -18.90 2.21 -7.83
CA ALA A 288 -19.16 3.08 -6.68
C ALA A 288 -18.66 2.47 -5.36
N SER A 289 -18.74 1.15 -5.20
CA SER A 289 -18.22 0.43 -4.05
C SER A 289 -16.70 0.55 -3.95
N SER A 290 -16.00 0.18 -5.03
CA SER A 290 -14.54 0.17 -5.05
C SER A 290 -13.94 1.57 -4.92
N GLU A 291 -14.48 2.56 -5.63
CA GLU A 291 -14.05 3.95 -5.51
C GLU A 291 -14.22 4.47 -4.07
N MET A 292 -15.37 4.20 -3.43
CA MET A 292 -15.63 4.68 -2.07
C MET A 292 -14.72 4.02 -1.03
N VAL A 293 -14.51 2.70 -1.09
CA VAL A 293 -13.63 2.00 -0.15
C VAL A 293 -12.19 2.49 -0.30
N LEU A 294 -11.69 2.63 -1.53
CA LEU A 294 -10.35 3.15 -1.78
C LEU A 294 -10.21 4.63 -1.37
N ALA A 295 -11.24 5.45 -1.60
CA ALA A 295 -11.27 6.83 -1.12
C ALA A 295 -11.22 6.91 0.41
N LEU A 296 -11.98 6.06 1.10
CA LEU A 296 -11.97 5.96 2.57
C LEU A 296 -10.57 5.61 3.09
N THR A 297 -9.95 4.54 2.59
CA THR A 297 -8.62 4.13 3.06
C THR A 297 -7.53 5.17 2.80
N SER A 298 -7.69 5.99 1.76
CA SER A 298 -6.77 7.10 1.43
C SER A 298 -6.90 8.31 2.38
N CYS A 299 -8.02 8.44 3.12
CA CYS A 299 -8.27 9.57 4.01
C CYS A 299 -7.31 9.70 5.17
N LEU A 300 -6.61 8.63 5.54
CA LEU A 300 -5.67 8.61 6.65
C LEU A 300 -4.24 9.02 6.26
N ALA A 301 -3.96 9.29 4.98
CA ALA A 301 -2.62 9.72 4.59
C ALA A 301 -2.16 10.94 5.41
N PRO A 302 -0.92 10.96 5.95
CA PRO A 302 0.19 10.04 5.71
C PRO A 302 0.25 8.81 6.64
N LEU A 303 -0.75 8.58 7.50
CA LEU A 303 -0.83 7.36 8.30
C LEU A 303 -1.22 6.18 7.38
N LYS A 304 -0.49 5.06 7.51
CA LYS A 304 -0.84 3.83 6.81
C LYS A 304 -2.12 3.24 7.42
N PHE A 305 -3.10 2.91 6.57
CA PHE A 305 -4.23 2.10 6.99
C PHE A 305 -3.77 0.65 7.14
N CYS A 306 -3.77 0.15 8.38
CA CYS A 306 -3.19 -1.16 8.73
C CYS A 306 -4.25 -2.26 8.91
N CYS A 307 -5.53 -1.92 8.72
CA CYS A 307 -6.61 -2.90 8.69
C CYS A 307 -6.82 -3.46 7.29
N ASP A 308 -7.56 -4.55 7.17
CA ASP A 308 -7.94 -5.08 5.86
C ASP A 308 -9.01 -4.21 5.21
N PHE A 309 -9.08 -4.24 3.89
CA PHE A 309 -10.13 -3.58 3.12
C PHE A 309 -10.40 -4.35 1.85
N ARG A 310 -11.67 -4.44 1.49
CA ARG A 310 -12.15 -5.12 0.29
C ARG A 310 -12.96 -4.13 -0.54
N PRO A 311 -12.38 -3.54 -1.59
CA PRO A 311 -13.07 -2.56 -2.44
C PRO A 311 -14.35 -3.10 -3.03
N TYR A 312 -14.36 -4.39 -3.35
CA TYR A 312 -15.52 -5.13 -3.80
C TYR A 312 -15.52 -6.52 -3.22
N PHE A 313 -16.64 -6.95 -2.64
CA PHE A 313 -16.81 -8.22 -1.95
C PHE A 313 -18.17 -8.83 -2.30
N THR A 314 -18.19 -10.13 -2.61
CA THR A 314 -19.38 -10.85 -3.06
C THR A 314 -19.76 -11.98 -2.11
N ILE A 315 -20.97 -12.52 -2.29
CA ILE A 315 -21.45 -13.69 -1.53
C ILE A 315 -20.69 -14.98 -1.83
N HIS A 316 -19.96 -15.00 -2.94
CA HIS A 316 -19.17 -16.14 -3.40
C HIS A 316 -17.70 -16.07 -3.00
N ASP A 317 -17.30 -14.99 -2.30
CA ASP A 317 -15.93 -14.84 -1.82
C ASP A 317 -15.57 -15.97 -0.85
N SER A 318 -14.35 -16.50 -0.97
CA SER A 318 -13.84 -17.59 -0.13
C SER A 318 -13.86 -17.27 1.37
N GLU A 319 -13.78 -15.99 1.70
CA GLU A 319 -13.77 -15.47 3.07
C GLU A 319 -15.18 -15.03 3.56
N PHE A 320 -16.23 -15.28 2.77
CA PHE A 320 -17.60 -14.89 3.11
C PHE A 320 -18.03 -15.34 4.51
N LYS A 321 -17.71 -16.58 4.89
CA LYS A 321 -18.05 -17.14 6.21
C LYS A 321 -17.34 -16.40 7.34
N GLU A 322 -16.10 -16.00 7.14
CA GLU A 322 -15.30 -15.26 8.13
C GLU A 322 -15.97 -13.94 8.52
N TYR A 323 -16.49 -13.20 7.52
CA TYR A 323 -17.11 -11.88 7.76
C TYR A 323 -18.60 -11.94 8.15
N THR A 324 -19.28 -13.03 7.89
CA THR A 324 -20.74 -13.15 8.12
C THR A 324 -21.11 -13.94 9.37
N THR A 325 -20.16 -14.59 10.02
CA THR A 325 -20.38 -15.35 11.25
C THR A 325 -20.75 -14.42 12.40
N ARG A 326 -21.86 -14.73 13.11
CA ARG A 326 -22.40 -13.89 14.18
C ARG A 326 -21.85 -14.22 15.57
N THR A 327 -21.10 -15.29 15.70
CA THR A 327 -20.54 -15.77 16.97
C THR A 327 -19.35 -14.95 17.47
N GLN A 328 -18.76 -14.16 16.60
CA GLN A 328 -17.59 -13.31 16.91
C GLN A 328 -17.88 -11.85 16.57
N ALA A 329 -17.15 -10.94 17.22
CA ALA A 329 -17.17 -9.54 16.84
C ALA A 329 -16.65 -9.36 15.41
N PRO A 330 -17.24 -8.46 14.60
CA PRO A 330 -16.75 -8.19 13.27
C PRO A 330 -15.26 -7.79 13.30
N PRO A 331 -14.43 -8.32 12.39
CA PRO A 331 -13.03 -7.95 12.33
C PRO A 331 -12.83 -6.51 11.84
N SER A 332 -11.68 -5.93 12.10
CA SER A 332 -11.31 -4.58 11.63
C SER A 332 -11.08 -4.60 10.12
N VAL A 333 -12.14 -4.38 9.35
CA VAL A 333 -12.11 -4.37 7.88
C VAL A 333 -13.13 -3.39 7.31
N VAL A 334 -12.82 -2.83 6.14
CA VAL A 334 -13.76 -2.05 5.33
C VAL A 334 -14.24 -2.91 4.17
N LEU A 335 -15.51 -3.30 4.17
CA LEU A 335 -16.12 -4.14 3.13
C LEU A 335 -16.96 -3.31 2.16
N GLY A 336 -16.65 -3.37 0.87
CA GLY A 336 -17.50 -2.83 -0.19
C GLY A 336 -18.41 -3.90 -0.77
N VAL A 337 -19.72 -3.71 -0.70
CA VAL A 337 -20.73 -4.68 -1.17
C VAL A 337 -21.81 -4.01 -2.02
N THR A 338 -22.37 -4.75 -2.95
CA THR A 338 -23.47 -4.27 -3.82
C THR A 338 -24.74 -5.05 -3.64
N ASN A 339 -24.64 -6.34 -3.28
CA ASN A 339 -25.78 -7.23 -3.16
C ASN A 339 -26.64 -6.88 -1.95
N PRO A 340 -27.96 -6.62 -2.13
CA PRO A 340 -28.87 -6.34 -1.03
C PRO A 340 -28.97 -7.43 0.04
N PHE A 341 -28.58 -8.66 -0.28
CA PHE A 341 -28.51 -9.78 0.67
C PHE A 341 -27.66 -9.43 1.91
N PHE A 342 -26.59 -8.65 1.73
CA PHE A 342 -25.73 -8.22 2.82
C PHE A 342 -26.43 -7.35 3.88
N ILE A 343 -27.57 -6.71 3.57
CA ILE A 343 -28.37 -5.98 4.56
C ILE A 343 -28.81 -6.90 5.71
N LYS A 344 -29.20 -8.13 5.40
CA LYS A 344 -29.61 -9.10 6.41
C LYS A 344 -28.44 -9.80 7.07
N THR A 345 -27.43 -10.14 6.28
CA THR A 345 -26.28 -10.93 6.73
C THR A 345 -25.36 -10.13 7.65
N LEU A 346 -25.15 -8.84 7.35
CA LEU A 346 -24.26 -7.96 8.09
C LEU A 346 -24.99 -7.02 9.08
N GLN A 347 -26.21 -7.35 9.48
CA GLN A 347 -26.99 -6.55 10.46
C GLN A 347 -26.28 -6.35 11.80
N HIS A 348 -25.41 -7.26 12.20
CA HIS A 348 -24.66 -7.21 13.46
C HIS A 348 -23.43 -6.28 13.39
N TRP A 349 -23.09 -5.78 12.21
CA TRP A 349 -21.97 -4.85 12.05
C TRP A 349 -22.31 -3.48 12.62
N PRO A 350 -21.35 -2.85 13.35
CA PRO A 350 -21.61 -1.61 14.08
C PRO A 350 -21.77 -0.39 13.19
N HIS A 351 -21.20 -0.40 11.98
CA HIS A 351 -21.18 0.75 11.08
C HIS A 351 -21.48 0.34 9.65
N ILE A 352 -22.50 0.95 9.07
CA ILE A 352 -22.91 0.71 7.68
C ILE A 352 -23.10 2.05 6.97
N LEU A 353 -22.33 2.26 5.92
CA LEU A 353 -22.46 3.38 5.01
C LEU A 353 -23.24 2.93 3.77
N ARG A 354 -24.45 3.44 3.58
CA ARG A 354 -25.24 3.17 2.38
C ARG A 354 -25.16 4.34 1.42
N LEU A 355 -24.65 4.08 0.21
CA LEU A 355 -24.64 5.02 -0.89
C LEU A 355 -25.96 4.94 -1.65
N GLY A 356 -26.40 6.06 -2.22
CA GLY A 356 -27.54 6.12 -3.14
C GLY A 356 -27.05 6.07 -4.57
N ASP A 357 -27.99 5.91 -5.51
CA ASP A 357 -27.69 6.06 -6.91
C ASP A 357 -27.11 7.46 -7.17
N LEU A 358 -26.05 7.52 -7.92
CA LEU A 358 -25.46 8.78 -8.38
C LEU A 358 -26.47 9.44 -9.34
N LYS A 359 -27.28 10.35 -8.83
CA LYS A 359 -28.07 11.23 -9.68
C LYS A 359 -27.13 12.18 -10.40
N MET A 360 -27.47 12.49 -11.65
CA MET A 360 -26.71 13.33 -12.56
C MET A 360 -26.17 14.60 -11.87
N ALA A 361 -24.99 15.05 -12.30
CA ALA A 361 -24.33 16.26 -11.83
C ALA A 361 -25.28 17.47 -11.91
N GLY A 362 -25.73 17.93 -10.73
CA GLY A 362 -26.65 19.08 -10.62
C GLY A 362 -27.66 18.99 -9.47
N ASP A 363 -28.03 17.78 -9.03
CA ASP A 363 -28.91 17.62 -7.88
C ASP A 363 -28.11 17.72 -6.58
N LEU A 364 -28.43 18.70 -5.75
CA LEU A 364 -27.92 18.79 -4.39
C LEU A 364 -28.27 17.51 -3.63
N PRO A 365 -27.28 16.74 -3.17
CA PRO A 365 -27.55 15.57 -2.37
C PRO A 365 -28.28 16.03 -1.10
N LYS A 366 -29.50 15.56 -0.89
CA LYS A 366 -30.21 15.76 0.37
C LYS A 366 -29.32 15.20 1.47
N GLN A 367 -28.77 16.08 2.31
CA GLN A 367 -27.85 15.70 3.37
C GLN A 367 -28.52 14.69 4.30
N VAL A 368 -27.98 13.50 4.36
CA VAL A 368 -28.59 12.40 5.08
C VAL A 368 -28.09 12.41 6.53
N LYS A 369 -29.00 12.53 7.48
CA LYS A 369 -28.68 12.51 8.92
C LYS A 369 -28.20 11.12 9.34
N VAL A 370 -27.33 11.06 10.38
CA VAL A 370 -26.96 9.81 11.06
C VAL A 370 -28.21 9.07 11.52
N LYS A 371 -28.28 7.78 11.22
CA LYS A 371 -29.45 6.94 11.53
C LYS A 371 -29.07 5.80 12.47
N LYS A 372 -30.00 5.39 13.32
CA LYS A 372 -29.81 4.20 14.15
C LYS A 372 -29.84 2.94 13.28
N LEU A 373 -28.98 1.95 13.56
CA LEU A 373 -28.88 0.67 12.86
C LEU A 373 -30.22 -0.08 12.77
N ALA A 374 -31.08 0.06 13.79
CA ALA A 374 -32.43 -0.51 13.80
C ALA A 374 -33.32 -0.08 12.61
N LYS A 375 -32.97 1.01 11.92
CA LYS A 375 -33.72 1.52 10.74
C LYS A 375 -33.23 0.94 9.40
N LEU A 376 -32.20 0.09 9.40
CA LEU A 376 -31.67 -0.54 8.19
C LEU A 376 -32.40 -1.86 7.83
N LYS A 377 -33.52 -2.16 8.45
CA LYS A 377 -34.19 -3.48 8.36
C LYS A 377 -34.84 -3.80 7.01
N THR A 378 -34.96 -2.85 6.10
CA THR A 378 -35.65 -3.02 4.81
C THR A 378 -34.81 -2.62 3.62
N LEU A 379 -35.10 -3.21 2.45
CA LEU A 379 -34.51 -2.87 1.15
C LEU A 379 -34.70 -1.38 0.78
N ASP A 380 -35.76 -0.75 1.29
CA ASP A 380 -36.09 0.66 1.07
C ASP A 380 -35.36 1.64 2.00
N ALA A 381 -34.33 1.16 2.70
CA ALA A 381 -33.54 2.03 3.58
C ALA A 381 -32.85 3.15 2.77
N LYS A 382 -33.03 4.39 3.21
CA LYS A 382 -32.48 5.58 2.53
C LYS A 382 -30.95 5.62 2.65
N PRO A 383 -30.24 6.19 1.67
CA PRO A 383 -28.79 6.41 1.78
C PRO A 383 -28.41 7.14 3.07
N GLY A 384 -27.20 6.87 3.60
CA GLY A 384 -26.67 7.51 4.81
C GLY A 384 -25.76 6.62 5.64
N LEU A 385 -25.25 7.20 6.72
CA LEU A 385 -24.44 6.48 7.70
C LEU A 385 -25.33 5.94 8.84
N TYR A 386 -25.35 4.63 8.99
CA TYR A 386 -26.08 3.90 10.03
C TYR A 386 -25.09 3.47 11.10
N THR A 387 -25.14 4.12 12.26
CA THR A 387 -24.20 3.90 13.35
C THR A 387 -24.75 4.41 14.68
N SER A 388 -24.24 3.85 15.77
CA SER A 388 -24.39 4.39 17.13
C SER A 388 -23.16 5.18 17.58
N TYR A 389 -22.13 5.26 16.75
CA TYR A 389 -20.87 5.94 17.07
C TYR A 389 -21.08 7.44 17.29
N LYS A 390 -20.49 7.95 18.36
CA LYS A 390 -20.42 9.37 18.66
C LYS A 390 -18.98 9.84 18.44
N THR A 391 -18.82 10.85 17.61
CA THR A 391 -17.49 11.41 17.31
C THR A 391 -16.87 12.08 18.54
N PHE A 392 -15.58 11.92 18.70
CA PHE A 392 -14.79 12.64 19.69
C PHE A 392 -14.57 14.09 19.30
N LEU A 393 -14.33 14.35 18.01
CA LEU A 393 -14.09 15.68 17.50
C LEU A 393 -15.37 16.30 16.92
N HIS A 394 -15.45 17.61 16.98
CA HIS A 394 -16.53 18.35 16.35
C HIS A 394 -16.37 18.39 14.83
N LYS A 395 -17.49 18.48 14.13
CA LYS A 395 -17.49 18.60 12.66
C LYS A 395 -16.95 19.96 12.24
N ASP A 396 -16.13 20.00 11.21
CA ASP A 396 -15.74 21.26 10.57
C ASP A 396 -16.89 21.79 9.70
N LYS A 397 -17.68 22.67 10.32
CA LYS A 397 -18.80 23.30 9.64
C LYS A 397 -18.36 24.26 8.54
N THR A 398 -17.16 24.82 8.65
CA THR A 398 -16.62 25.79 7.71
C THR A 398 -16.26 25.10 6.41
N LEU A 399 -15.52 24.00 6.48
CA LEU A 399 -15.19 23.18 5.33
C LEU A 399 -16.46 22.67 4.62
N ILE A 400 -17.41 22.11 5.39
CA ILE A 400 -18.66 21.59 4.81
C ILE A 400 -19.42 22.71 4.07
N LYS A 401 -19.54 23.91 4.66
CA LYS A 401 -20.17 25.07 4.00
C LYS A 401 -19.43 25.49 2.74
N GLN A 402 -18.09 25.47 2.76
CA GLN A 402 -17.26 25.82 1.61
C GLN A 402 -17.45 24.84 0.46
N LEU A 403 -17.45 23.52 0.72
CA LEU A 403 -17.69 22.48 -0.28
C LEU A 403 -19.11 22.57 -0.85
N LEU A 404 -20.14 22.77 0.00
CA LEU A 404 -21.51 22.97 -0.46
C LEU A 404 -21.65 24.22 -1.34
N LYS A 405 -20.98 25.32 -0.97
CA LYS A 405 -20.95 26.54 -1.80
C LYS A 405 -20.24 26.28 -3.13
N GLY A 406 -19.22 25.41 -3.15
CA GLY A 406 -18.56 24.96 -4.36
C GLY A 406 -19.50 24.22 -5.33
N ILE A 407 -20.39 23.37 -4.78
CA ILE A 407 -21.41 22.69 -5.58
C ILE A 407 -22.36 23.71 -6.24
N HIS A 408 -22.88 24.67 -5.45
CA HIS A 408 -23.75 25.72 -5.99
C HIS A 408 -23.07 26.56 -7.08
N LYS A 409 -21.78 26.82 -6.94
CA LYS A 409 -20.99 27.59 -7.90
C LYS A 409 -20.49 26.74 -9.09
N LYS A 410 -20.82 25.46 -9.15
CA LYS A 410 -20.36 24.49 -10.17
C LYS A 410 -18.82 24.50 -10.31
N GLN A 411 -18.11 24.59 -9.16
CA GLN A 411 -16.65 24.49 -9.17
C GLN A 411 -16.19 23.11 -9.65
N PRO A 412 -15.06 23.03 -10.37
CA PRO A 412 -14.51 21.74 -10.81
C PRO A 412 -14.32 20.77 -9.65
N SER A 413 -14.62 19.47 -9.87
CA SER A 413 -14.48 18.42 -8.88
C SER A 413 -13.05 18.31 -8.36
N ASP A 414 -12.06 18.47 -9.23
CA ASP A 414 -10.64 18.40 -8.88
C ASP A 414 -10.24 19.48 -7.87
N ALA A 415 -10.72 20.72 -8.00
CA ALA A 415 -10.46 21.79 -7.06
C ALA A 415 -11.07 21.50 -5.68
N GLN A 416 -12.28 20.92 -5.65
CA GLN A 416 -12.94 20.53 -4.42
C GLN A 416 -12.29 19.28 -3.80
N SER A 417 -11.83 18.34 -4.60
CA SER A 417 -11.05 17.18 -4.17
C SER A 417 -9.71 17.59 -3.55
N ALA A 418 -9.03 18.57 -4.15
CA ALA A 418 -7.79 19.12 -3.60
C ALA A 418 -8.01 19.78 -2.22
N LEU A 419 -9.10 20.55 -2.07
CA LEU A 419 -9.48 21.15 -0.79
C LEU A 419 -9.76 20.09 0.27
N LEU A 420 -10.52 19.05 -0.10
CA LEU A 420 -10.87 17.96 0.79
C LEU A 420 -9.63 17.14 1.19
N ARG A 421 -8.76 16.83 0.25
CA ARG A 421 -7.51 16.11 0.49
C ARG A 421 -6.59 16.89 1.42
N ARG A 422 -6.46 18.21 1.21
CA ARG A 422 -5.68 19.06 2.09
C ARG A 422 -6.22 19.05 3.52
N HIS A 423 -7.53 19.18 3.71
CA HIS A 423 -8.14 19.15 5.04
C HIS A 423 -7.89 17.82 5.77
N LEU A 424 -8.08 16.68 5.09
CA LEU A 424 -7.83 15.35 5.67
C LEU A 424 -6.37 15.14 6.02
N LEU A 425 -5.45 15.63 5.17
CA LEU A 425 -4.02 15.61 5.42
C LEU A 425 -3.67 16.42 6.67
N GLU A 426 -4.13 17.67 6.76
CA GLU A 426 -3.90 18.57 7.91
C GLU A 426 -4.46 17.95 9.20
N LEU A 427 -5.65 17.36 9.15
CA LEU A 427 -6.27 16.68 10.28
C LEU A 427 -5.43 15.49 10.77
N THR A 428 -5.02 14.63 9.85
CA THR A 428 -4.23 13.44 10.18
C THR A 428 -2.83 13.82 10.66
N GLN A 429 -2.19 14.80 10.03
CA GLN A 429 -0.89 15.31 10.49
C GLN A 429 -0.98 15.90 11.90
N SER A 430 -2.02 16.70 12.17
CA SER A 430 -2.22 17.27 13.52
C SER A 430 -2.36 16.18 14.58
N PHE A 431 -2.96 15.05 14.24
CA PHE A 431 -3.08 13.90 15.14
C PHE A 431 -1.75 13.15 15.32
N ILE A 432 -0.96 12.98 14.25
CA ILE A 432 0.25 12.15 14.28
C ILE A 432 1.46 12.92 14.84
N ILE A 433 1.60 14.21 14.56
CA ILE A 433 2.79 14.99 14.95
C ILE A 433 3.14 14.86 16.44
N PRO A 434 2.20 14.96 17.39
CA PRO A 434 2.52 14.75 18.82
C PRO A 434 3.07 13.34 19.10
N LEU A 435 2.53 12.32 18.44
CA LEU A 435 3.00 10.95 18.56
C LEU A 435 4.42 10.77 18.04
N GLU A 436 4.74 11.38 16.89
CA GLU A 436 6.10 11.36 16.30
C GLU A 436 7.11 12.06 17.21
N HIS A 437 6.74 13.20 17.79
CA HIS A 437 7.59 13.92 18.74
C HIS A 437 7.86 13.10 19.99
N TYR A 438 6.81 12.47 20.55
CA TYR A 438 6.97 11.59 21.71
C TYR A 438 7.85 10.38 21.40
N MET A 439 7.61 9.71 20.26
CA MET A 439 8.47 8.60 19.83
C MET A 439 9.93 9.03 19.68
N ALA A 440 10.19 10.16 19.06
CA ALA A 440 11.55 10.68 18.92
C ALA A 440 12.22 10.91 20.28
N SER A 441 11.47 11.33 21.30
CA SER A 441 11.98 11.53 22.66
C SER A 441 12.37 10.23 23.37
N LEU A 442 11.89 9.08 22.90
CA LEU A 442 12.23 7.76 23.47
C LEU A 442 13.60 7.25 23.02
N MET A 443 14.20 7.85 21.98
CA MET A 443 15.54 7.53 21.54
C MET A 443 16.59 7.85 22.63
N PRO A 444 17.61 7.00 22.81
CA PRO A 444 18.74 7.34 23.66
C PRO A 444 19.48 8.55 23.10
N LEU A 445 20.09 9.34 24.00
CA LEU A 445 20.91 10.47 23.59
C LEU A 445 22.17 9.97 22.86
N GLN A 446 22.57 10.65 21.80
CA GLN A 446 23.74 10.27 20.98
C GLN A 446 25.00 10.13 21.84
N ARG A 447 25.22 10.99 22.85
CA ARG A 447 26.33 10.92 23.81
C ARG A 447 26.35 9.63 24.65
N ALA A 448 25.24 8.91 24.75
CA ALA A 448 25.15 7.64 25.46
C ALA A 448 25.51 6.44 24.59
N ILE A 449 25.67 6.66 23.29
CA ILE A 449 26.05 5.61 22.33
C ILE A 449 27.58 5.55 22.32
N THR A 450 28.14 4.47 22.89
CA THR A 450 29.57 4.25 22.93
C THR A 450 29.98 3.13 21.97
N PRO A 451 31.13 3.24 21.28
CA PRO A 451 31.51 2.27 20.24
C PRO A 451 31.73 0.85 20.76
N TRP A 452 32.11 0.72 22.04
CA TRP A 452 32.54 -0.55 22.63
C TRP A 452 31.48 -1.29 23.44
N LYS A 453 30.33 -0.66 23.67
CA LYS A 453 29.20 -1.24 24.40
C LYS A 453 28.01 -1.38 23.47
N ASN A 454 27.16 -2.34 23.76
CA ASN A 454 25.87 -2.39 23.08
C ASN A 454 25.13 -1.06 23.26
N PRO A 455 24.48 -0.53 22.21
CA PRO A 455 23.73 0.73 22.32
C PRO A 455 22.63 0.60 23.38
N PRO A 456 22.30 1.68 24.08
CA PRO A 456 21.19 1.68 25.03
C PRO A 456 19.89 1.31 24.32
N GLN A 457 18.99 0.65 25.02
CA GLN A 457 17.68 0.31 24.47
C GLN A 457 16.79 1.55 24.33
N ILE A 458 15.92 1.53 23.33
CA ILE A 458 14.85 2.52 23.17
C ILE A 458 13.91 2.40 24.35
N ARG A 459 13.54 3.52 24.96
CA ARG A 459 12.59 3.54 26.07
C ARG A 459 11.22 3.03 25.61
N PRO A 460 10.49 2.23 26.41
CA PRO A 460 9.18 1.73 26.06
C PRO A 460 8.16 2.89 25.94
N PHE A 461 7.21 2.76 25.02
CA PHE A 461 6.11 3.70 24.88
C PHE A 461 5.17 3.61 26.08
N GLN A 462 4.95 4.74 26.79
CA GLN A 462 4.04 4.86 27.92
C GLN A 462 2.87 5.77 27.56
N GLN A 463 1.65 5.23 27.52
CA GLN A 463 0.46 5.96 27.09
C GLN A 463 0.18 7.18 27.98
N GLU A 464 0.26 7.03 29.30
CA GLU A 464 -0.04 8.13 30.23
C GLU A 464 1.03 9.23 30.17
N ASP A 465 2.29 8.88 29.93
CA ASP A 465 3.35 9.90 29.77
C ASP A 465 3.16 10.67 28.46
N PHE A 466 2.76 9.99 27.38
CA PHE A 466 2.38 10.67 26.16
C PHE A 466 1.22 11.63 26.39
N LEU A 467 0.16 11.21 27.08
CA LEU A 467 -1.03 12.04 27.33
C LEU A 467 -0.68 13.31 28.15
N LYS A 468 0.28 13.25 29.06
CA LYS A 468 0.79 14.43 29.78
C LYS A 468 1.48 15.42 28.82
N THR A 469 2.15 14.96 27.77
CA THR A 469 2.82 15.84 26.81
C THR A 469 1.83 16.65 25.94
N LEU A 470 0.58 16.19 25.83
CA LEU A 470 -0.45 16.87 25.01
C LEU A 470 -0.82 18.25 25.53
N GLU A 471 -0.63 18.57 26.80
CA GLU A 471 -0.87 19.90 27.38
C GLU A 471 0.01 20.97 26.73
N HIS A 472 1.23 20.60 26.32
CA HIS A 472 2.24 21.52 25.77
C HIS A 472 2.47 21.39 24.25
N ALA A 473 2.14 20.24 23.67
CA ALA A 473 2.45 19.93 22.28
C ALA A 473 1.32 19.16 21.57
N GLY A 474 0.08 19.31 22.03
CA GLY A 474 -1.05 18.58 21.51
C GLY A 474 -1.65 19.14 20.23
N PRO A 475 -2.56 18.38 19.58
CA PRO A 475 -3.22 18.78 18.33
C PRO A 475 -3.99 20.08 18.41
N GLN A 476 -4.53 20.40 19.60
CA GLN A 476 -5.26 21.64 19.87
C GLN A 476 -4.43 22.91 19.65
N LEU A 477 -3.10 22.83 19.64
CA LEU A 477 -2.21 23.96 19.36
C LEU A 477 -2.07 24.22 17.86
N THR A 478 -2.28 23.22 17.01
CA THR A 478 -2.09 23.26 15.56
C THR A 478 -3.38 23.08 14.78
N CYS A 479 -4.43 22.55 15.42
CA CYS A 479 -5.70 22.24 14.80
C CYS A 479 -6.85 23.07 15.38
N VAL A 480 -7.66 23.65 14.51
CA VAL A 480 -8.85 24.45 14.88
C VAL A 480 -10.00 23.59 15.41
N LEU A 481 -9.99 22.29 15.10
CA LEU A 481 -11.06 21.37 15.50
C LEU A 481 -11.05 21.16 17.02
N LYS A 482 -12.20 21.45 17.63
CA LYS A 482 -12.47 21.21 19.05
C LYS A 482 -13.04 19.82 19.26
N GLY A 483 -12.83 19.29 20.46
CA GLY A 483 -13.38 17.99 20.86
C GLY A 483 -12.49 17.29 21.89
N ASP A 484 -12.81 16.01 22.15
CA ASP A 484 -12.07 15.18 23.09
C ASP A 484 -10.91 14.45 22.39
N TRP A 485 -9.82 15.17 22.17
CA TRP A 485 -8.58 14.59 21.60
C TRP A 485 -7.99 13.49 22.47
N VAL A 486 -8.04 13.66 23.80
CA VAL A 486 -7.50 12.68 24.74
C VAL A 486 -8.26 11.36 24.64
N GLY A 487 -9.58 11.41 24.64
CA GLY A 487 -10.42 10.22 24.45
C GLY A 487 -10.17 9.54 23.11
N LEU A 488 -9.95 10.31 22.04
CA LEU A 488 -9.62 9.79 20.71
C LEU A 488 -8.27 9.04 20.74
N TYR A 489 -7.22 9.61 21.35
CA TYR A 489 -5.92 8.95 21.50
C TYR A 489 -6.02 7.67 22.32
N ARG A 490 -6.73 7.69 23.47
CA ARG A 490 -6.92 6.49 24.30
C ARG A 490 -7.58 5.34 23.53
N ARG A 491 -8.52 5.67 22.64
CA ARG A 491 -9.14 4.65 21.79
C ARG A 491 -8.24 4.22 20.65
N PHE A 492 -7.50 5.15 20.05
CA PHE A 492 -6.52 4.86 19.00
C PHE A 492 -5.43 3.89 19.47
N PHE A 493 -4.94 4.00 20.72
CA PHE A 493 -3.93 3.08 21.26
C PHE A 493 -4.37 1.62 21.31
N ARG A 494 -5.65 1.34 21.19
CA ARG A 494 -6.22 -0.01 21.11
C ARG A 494 -6.52 -0.46 19.69
N SER A 495 -6.20 0.36 18.70
CA SER A 495 -6.54 0.11 17.29
C SER A 495 -5.41 -0.63 16.57
N PRO A 496 -5.74 -1.43 15.53
CA PRO A 496 -4.74 -2.04 14.66
C PRO A 496 -3.86 -1.01 13.94
N ASN A 497 -4.37 0.19 13.68
CA ASN A 497 -3.61 1.27 13.04
C ASN A 497 -2.51 1.80 13.95
N PHE A 498 -2.76 1.90 15.27
CA PHE A 498 -1.71 2.24 16.23
C PHE A 498 -0.63 1.15 16.28
N ASP A 499 -1.05 -0.10 16.34
CA ASP A 499 -0.12 -1.24 16.41
C ASP A 499 0.80 -1.28 15.17
N GLY A 500 0.20 -1.12 13.98
CA GLY A 500 0.96 -1.05 12.72
C GLY A 500 1.90 0.16 12.66
N TRP A 501 1.43 1.34 13.03
CA TRP A 501 2.23 2.57 13.10
C TRP A 501 3.38 2.43 14.11
N TYR A 502 3.10 1.95 15.31
CA TYR A 502 4.10 1.78 16.38
C TYR A 502 5.20 0.80 15.97
N ARG A 503 4.84 -0.39 15.44
CA ARG A 503 5.82 -1.38 14.96
C ARG A 503 6.72 -0.81 13.87
N GLN A 504 6.16 -0.04 12.93
CA GLN A 504 6.94 0.58 11.88
C GLN A 504 7.91 1.62 12.44
N ARG A 505 7.44 2.53 13.32
CA ARG A 505 8.27 3.57 13.93
C ARG A 505 9.36 2.98 14.83
N HIS A 506 9.01 1.99 15.62
CA HIS A 506 9.99 1.30 16.47
C HIS A 506 11.08 0.63 15.63
N ARG A 507 10.74 -0.01 14.52
CA ARG A 507 11.71 -0.59 13.59
C ARG A 507 12.63 0.48 12.98
N GLU A 508 12.07 1.60 12.52
CA GLU A 508 12.85 2.72 11.96
C GLU A 508 13.81 3.30 13.01
N MET A 509 13.36 3.42 14.27
CA MET A 509 14.19 3.88 15.37
C MET A 509 15.32 2.91 15.70
N MET A 510 15.06 1.60 15.69
CA MET A 510 16.08 0.57 15.88
C MET A 510 17.13 0.63 14.78
N GLN A 511 16.71 0.74 13.51
CA GLN A 511 17.62 0.90 12.37
C GLN A 511 18.48 2.15 12.50
N LYS A 512 17.88 3.27 12.93
CA LYS A 512 18.62 4.51 13.18
C LYS A 512 19.62 4.38 14.32
N LEU A 513 19.25 3.69 15.39
CA LEU A 513 20.13 3.44 16.52
C LEU A 513 21.33 2.56 16.14
N GLU A 514 21.10 1.52 15.34
CA GLU A 514 22.16 0.67 14.80
C GLU A 514 23.09 1.45 13.85
N ALA A 515 22.53 2.34 13.01
CA ALA A 515 23.28 3.22 12.14
C ALA A 515 24.21 4.17 12.95
N LEU A 516 23.66 4.86 13.94
CA LEU A 516 24.43 5.73 14.84
C LEU A 516 25.52 5.00 15.60
N HIS A 517 25.28 3.73 15.97
CA HIS A 517 26.30 2.92 16.63
C HIS A 517 27.45 2.55 15.67
N LEU A 518 27.15 2.22 14.41
CA LEU A 518 28.17 1.98 13.38
C LEU A 518 28.98 3.25 13.08
N GLU A 519 28.35 4.41 13.04
CA GLU A 519 29.03 5.70 12.91
C GLU A 519 29.99 5.93 14.09
N ALA A 520 29.54 5.73 15.33
CA ALA A 520 30.38 5.86 16.52
C ALA A 520 31.58 4.88 16.50
N ILE A 521 31.37 3.64 16.03
CA ILE A 521 32.46 2.66 15.85
C ILE A 521 33.46 3.16 14.81
N SER A 522 32.98 3.70 13.69
CA SER A 522 33.85 4.16 12.59
C SER A 522 34.72 5.37 12.96
N GLU A 523 34.28 6.16 13.94
CA GLU A 523 35.00 7.34 14.42
C GLU A 523 35.94 7.01 15.61
N ALA A 524 35.82 5.82 16.19
CA ALA A 524 36.59 5.42 17.35
C ALA A 524 38.04 5.06 17.02
N ASN A 525 38.95 5.26 17.99
CA ASN A 525 40.34 4.81 17.87
C ASN A 525 40.46 3.33 18.25
N ILE A 526 40.26 2.46 17.28
CA ILE A 526 40.25 1.02 17.47
C ILE A 526 41.62 0.46 17.89
N ARG A 527 42.74 1.07 17.38
CA ARG A 527 44.08 0.66 17.72
C ARG A 527 44.41 0.87 19.19
N ALA A 528 43.96 2.01 19.74
CA ALA A 528 44.12 2.28 21.18
C ALA A 528 43.33 1.29 22.03
N TRP A 529 42.13 0.91 21.59
CA TRP A 529 41.31 -0.03 22.33
C TRP A 529 41.88 -1.45 22.34
N VAL A 530 42.37 -1.94 21.20
CA VAL A 530 42.92 -3.29 21.03
C VAL A 530 44.19 -3.48 21.88
N LYS A 531 44.99 -2.42 22.06
CA LYS A 531 46.33 -2.49 22.72
C LYS A 531 46.27 -3.03 24.15
N ASP A 532 45.16 -2.78 24.87
CA ASP A 532 45.00 -3.14 26.30
C ASP A 532 44.09 -4.37 26.49
N LYS A 533 43.79 -5.12 25.43
CA LYS A 533 42.86 -6.24 25.45
C LYS A 533 43.48 -7.58 25.23
N SER A 534 42.90 -8.63 25.85
CA SER A 534 43.32 -10.01 25.61
C SER A 534 42.89 -10.48 24.23
N GLU A 535 43.60 -11.47 23.68
CA GLU A 535 43.29 -12.06 22.36
C GLU A 535 41.83 -12.50 22.23
N VAL A 536 41.26 -13.08 23.31
CA VAL A 536 39.85 -13.53 23.33
C VAL A 536 38.90 -12.36 23.20
N GLU A 537 39.15 -11.24 23.88
CA GLU A 537 38.31 -10.03 23.75
C GLU A 537 38.41 -9.42 22.37
N VAL A 538 39.60 -9.48 21.74
CA VAL A 538 39.81 -8.97 20.38
C VAL A 538 39.08 -9.83 19.35
N VAL A 539 39.17 -11.17 19.48
CA VAL A 539 38.40 -12.11 18.62
C VAL A 539 36.90 -11.89 18.76
N ASP A 540 36.39 -11.76 20.00
CA ASP A 540 34.96 -11.48 20.23
C ASP A 540 34.53 -10.15 19.59
N LEU A 541 35.37 -9.11 19.65
CA LEU A 541 35.11 -7.85 18.97
C LEU A 541 35.05 -8.02 17.46
N VAL A 542 36.01 -8.72 16.85
CA VAL A 542 36.06 -8.96 15.40
C VAL A 542 34.77 -9.66 14.95
N LEU A 543 34.36 -10.72 15.62
CA LEU A 543 33.14 -11.46 15.31
C LEU A 543 31.89 -10.55 15.41
N LYS A 544 31.78 -9.74 16.46
CA LYS A 544 30.69 -8.77 16.62
C LYS A 544 30.68 -7.70 15.53
N LEU A 545 31.83 -7.19 15.14
CA LEU A 545 31.94 -6.20 14.05
C LEU A 545 31.57 -6.81 12.69
N GLN A 546 32.02 -8.04 12.42
CA GLN A 546 31.65 -8.77 11.20
C GLN A 546 30.13 -9.02 11.15
N GLU A 547 29.54 -9.48 12.25
CA GLU A 547 28.09 -9.68 12.34
C GLU A 547 27.33 -8.37 12.08
N LYS A 548 27.75 -7.25 12.70
CA LYS A 548 27.14 -5.94 12.49
C LYS A 548 27.25 -5.47 11.05
N LEU A 549 28.40 -5.66 10.42
CA LEU A 549 28.63 -5.28 9.02
C LEU A 549 27.73 -6.09 8.07
N VAL A 550 27.65 -7.41 8.28
CA VAL A 550 26.76 -8.29 7.53
C VAL A 550 25.31 -7.87 7.72
N ARG A 551 24.90 -7.64 8.97
CA ARG A 551 23.53 -7.18 9.29
C ARG A 551 23.21 -5.84 8.66
N ALA A 552 24.15 -4.88 8.70
CA ALA A 552 23.96 -3.57 8.07
C ALA A 552 23.75 -3.67 6.56
N ARG A 553 24.49 -4.53 5.87
CA ARG A 553 24.33 -4.78 4.44
C ARG A 553 23.05 -5.55 4.12
N CYS A 554 22.74 -6.62 4.90
CA CYS A 554 21.54 -7.42 4.69
C CYS A 554 20.24 -6.62 4.92
N HIS A 555 20.20 -5.80 5.95
CA HIS A 555 19.04 -4.96 6.29
C HIS A 555 19.09 -3.57 5.64
N ARG A 556 20.09 -3.30 4.81
CA ARG A 556 20.30 -2.01 4.12
C ARG A 556 20.08 -0.83 5.06
N LEU A 557 20.81 -0.83 6.18
CA LEU A 557 20.71 0.24 7.17
C LEU A 557 21.01 1.61 6.53
N PRO A 558 20.41 2.70 7.03
CA PRO A 558 20.63 4.06 6.51
C PRO A 558 22.01 4.58 6.96
N VAL A 559 23.08 3.92 6.51
CA VAL A 559 24.48 4.23 6.83
C VAL A 559 25.22 4.52 5.53
N LYS A 560 26.10 5.52 5.56
CA LYS A 560 26.95 5.86 4.40
C LYS A 560 27.91 4.70 4.10
N GLU A 561 28.13 4.39 2.83
CA GLU A 561 29.04 3.32 2.42
C GLU A 561 30.47 3.52 2.94
N GLU A 562 30.91 4.79 3.07
CA GLU A 562 32.20 5.16 3.66
C GLU A 562 32.36 4.65 5.11
N VAL A 563 31.28 4.66 5.91
CA VAL A 563 31.27 4.16 7.28
C VAL A 563 31.44 2.63 7.27
N LEU A 564 30.68 1.94 6.43
CA LEU A 564 30.78 0.48 6.29
C LEU A 564 32.16 0.05 5.80
N HIS A 565 32.73 0.78 4.84
CA HIS A 565 34.09 0.55 4.35
C HIS A 565 35.13 0.75 5.46
N ARG A 566 35.03 1.83 6.26
CA ARG A 566 35.94 2.11 7.38
C ARG A 566 35.89 1.04 8.45
N VAL A 567 34.69 0.56 8.81
CA VAL A 567 34.53 -0.56 9.75
C VAL A 567 35.14 -1.85 9.17
N GLY A 568 34.99 -2.09 7.87
CA GLY A 568 35.65 -3.20 7.18
C GLY A 568 37.18 -3.13 7.24
N LEU A 569 37.76 -1.94 7.05
CA LEU A 569 39.20 -1.70 7.20
C LEU A 569 39.68 -1.94 8.64
N TYR A 570 38.89 -1.56 9.64
CA TYR A 570 39.20 -1.84 11.03
C TYR A 570 39.26 -3.35 11.30
N ILE A 571 38.27 -4.09 10.80
CA ILE A 571 38.27 -5.56 10.93
C ILE A 571 39.52 -6.16 10.30
N ALA A 572 39.87 -5.77 9.07
CA ALA A 572 41.04 -6.25 8.38
C ALA A 572 42.35 -5.91 9.13
N THR A 573 42.44 -4.69 9.68
CA THR A 573 43.60 -4.24 10.45
C THR A 573 43.77 -5.04 11.75
N ILE A 574 42.70 -5.33 12.45
CA ILE A 574 42.71 -6.12 13.70
C ILE A 574 43.12 -7.57 13.37
N ILE A 575 42.49 -8.19 12.38
CA ILE A 575 42.81 -9.56 11.97
C ILE A 575 44.27 -9.68 11.61
N GLY A 576 44.82 -8.72 10.85
CA GLY A 576 46.26 -8.70 10.47
C GLY A 576 47.22 -8.53 11.66
N SER A 577 46.75 -8.12 12.84
CA SER A 577 47.54 -8.03 14.07
C SER A 577 47.46 -9.26 14.99
N LEU A 578 46.61 -10.23 14.66
CA LEU A 578 46.43 -11.48 15.40
C LEU A 578 47.46 -12.55 14.94
N PRO A 579 47.68 -13.61 15.74
CA PRO A 579 48.46 -14.80 15.34
C PRO A 579 47.93 -15.46 14.07
N GLU A 580 48.77 -16.10 13.27
CA GLU A 580 48.46 -16.67 11.94
C GLU A 580 47.31 -17.70 11.99
N ASP A 581 47.21 -18.52 13.04
CA ASP A 581 46.16 -19.48 13.26
C ASP A 581 44.77 -18.81 13.39
N LEU A 582 44.70 -17.70 14.10
CA LEU A 582 43.50 -16.90 14.25
C LEU A 582 43.18 -16.11 12.98
N GLN A 583 44.20 -15.63 12.27
CA GLN A 583 43.98 -14.97 10.96
C GLN A 583 43.35 -15.92 9.95
N ALA A 584 43.75 -17.19 9.93
CA ALA A 584 43.19 -18.20 9.04
C ALA A 584 41.73 -18.51 9.32
N VAL A 585 41.31 -18.42 10.59
CA VAL A 585 39.93 -18.70 11.03
C VAL A 585 39.00 -17.48 10.83
N LEU A 586 39.51 -16.27 11.06
CA LEU A 586 38.72 -15.01 11.05
C LEU A 586 38.78 -14.28 9.72
N GLY A 587 39.69 -14.65 8.83
CA GLY A 587 39.82 -14.07 7.51
C GLY A 587 38.60 -14.30 6.62
N PRO A 588 38.47 -13.56 5.52
CA PRO A 588 37.35 -13.75 4.60
C PRO A 588 37.42 -15.15 3.99
N GLN A 589 36.44 -16.00 4.30
CA GLN A 589 36.16 -17.25 3.58
C GLN A 589 35.52 -16.96 2.23
#